data_8b226cc70a9ca9c47a156ec8cf896e33
#
_entry.id   8b226cc70a9ca9c47a156ec8cf896e33
#
_cell.length_a   1.000
_cell.length_b   1.000
_cell.length_c   1.000
_cell.angle_alpha   90.00
_cell.angle_beta   90.00
_cell.angle_gamma   90.00
#
_symmetry.space_group_name_H-M   'P 1'
#
loop_
_entity.id
_entity.type
_entity.pdbx_description
1 polymer ?
#
loop_
_entity_poly.entity_id
_entity_poly.type
_entity_poly.pdbx_seq_one_letter_code
_entity_poly.pdbx_strand_id
1 'polypeptide(L)'
;MPDKLAIEYCRLSDLVPLKSNSKKHATENTIALILEFGFKDPIGIDPSLNKGKGGITEGHDRRAALLEIKKRNIKPPRGILTDKDGEWLVPVLIGVEAESEGKAVKYSILHNHSTIHGAGLDPIDELKLFDHDLLLEQAEYLDSEGENLGAIGDLNLILATLNVGDSNDSGDEIPDDNQNIDEESLGETKHECPNCGFKW
;
A
#
# COMPACT_ATOMS: atom_id res chain seq x y z
N MET A 1 13.99 12.54 16.54
CA MET A 1 13.08 13.69 16.40
C MET A 1 11.67 13.17 16.64
N PRO A 2 10.72 13.98 17.13
CA PRO A 2 9.36 13.45 17.22
C PRO A 2 8.87 13.11 15.82
N ASP A 3 8.28 11.92 15.67
CA ASP A 3 7.71 11.44 14.42
C ASP A 3 6.55 12.36 14.01
N LYS A 4 6.81 13.21 13.04
CA LYS A 4 5.84 14.19 12.56
C LYS A 4 5.71 14.08 11.05
N LEU A 5 4.52 13.70 10.60
CA LEU A 5 4.21 13.74 9.18
C LEU A 5 4.38 15.13 8.59
N ALA A 6 5.02 15.18 7.44
CA ALA A 6 5.19 16.39 6.65
C ALA A 6 4.99 16.08 5.16
N ILE A 7 4.56 17.10 4.42
CA ILE A 7 4.50 17.03 2.94
C ILE A 7 5.66 17.86 2.42
N GLU A 8 6.49 17.24 1.62
CA GLU A 8 7.57 17.89 0.89
C GLU A 8 7.41 17.68 -0.61
N TYR A 9 8.17 18.41 -1.41
CA TYR A 9 8.16 18.27 -2.86
C TYR A 9 9.49 17.69 -3.34
N CYS A 10 9.43 16.52 -4.01
CA CYS A 10 10.57 15.84 -4.59
C CYS A 10 10.45 15.78 -6.11
N ARG A 11 11.58 15.75 -6.82
CA ARG A 11 11.58 15.53 -8.27
C ARG A 11 11.00 14.15 -8.60
N LEU A 12 10.13 14.09 -9.60
CA LEU A 12 9.53 12.83 -10.06
C LEU A 12 10.60 11.81 -10.47
N SER A 13 11.70 12.27 -11.05
CA SER A 13 12.87 11.45 -11.42
C SER A 13 13.57 10.80 -10.23
N ASP A 14 13.51 11.42 -9.05
CA ASP A 14 14.23 10.97 -7.85
C ASP A 14 13.41 9.96 -7.04
N LEU A 15 12.13 9.79 -7.36
CA LEU A 15 11.26 8.83 -6.69
C LEU A 15 11.59 7.40 -7.10
N VAL A 16 12.15 6.62 -6.19
CA VAL A 16 12.57 5.23 -6.44
C VAL A 16 11.43 4.28 -6.04
N PRO A 17 10.91 3.45 -6.95
CA PRO A 17 9.91 2.45 -6.58
C PRO A 17 10.53 1.32 -5.76
N LEU A 18 9.71 0.67 -4.94
CA LEU A 18 10.06 -0.62 -4.35
C LEU A 18 10.12 -1.66 -5.47
N LYS A 19 11.25 -2.35 -5.63
CA LYS A 19 11.46 -3.31 -6.73
C LYS A 19 10.47 -4.48 -6.71
N SER A 20 10.18 -4.96 -5.51
CA SER A 20 9.27 -6.08 -5.24
C SER A 20 7.82 -5.66 -4.99
N ASN A 21 7.35 -4.53 -5.52
CA ASN A 21 5.95 -4.16 -5.34
C ASN A 21 5.02 -5.15 -6.06
N SER A 22 4.35 -6.00 -5.29
CA SER A 22 3.52 -7.11 -5.78
C SER A 22 2.12 -6.69 -6.24
N LYS A 23 1.62 -5.50 -5.86
CA LYS A 23 0.28 -5.04 -6.24
C LYS A 23 0.21 -4.71 -7.73
N LYS A 24 -0.76 -5.31 -8.43
CA LYS A 24 -1.10 -4.93 -9.81
C LYS A 24 -1.81 -3.58 -9.86
N HIS A 25 -1.60 -2.83 -10.92
CA HIS A 25 -2.08 -1.46 -11.07
C HIS A 25 -2.95 -1.27 -12.30
N ALA A 26 -3.95 -0.38 -12.18
CA ALA A 26 -4.80 0.08 -13.28
C ALA A 26 -4.45 1.54 -13.64
N THR A 27 -3.24 1.76 -14.13
CA THR A 27 -2.62 3.08 -14.29
C THR A 27 -3.44 4.04 -15.15
N GLU A 28 -4.18 3.56 -16.16
CA GLU A 28 -5.06 4.43 -16.97
C GLU A 28 -6.19 5.06 -16.14
N ASN A 29 -6.76 4.33 -15.19
CA ASN A 29 -7.78 4.90 -14.29
C ASN A 29 -7.16 5.98 -13.38
N THR A 30 -5.96 5.74 -12.88
CA THR A 30 -5.22 6.72 -12.06
C THR A 30 -4.86 7.96 -12.88
N ILE A 31 -4.46 7.81 -14.14
CA ILE A 31 -4.23 8.92 -15.06
C ILE A 31 -5.51 9.75 -15.23
N ALA A 32 -6.64 9.12 -15.52
CA ALA A 32 -7.92 9.81 -15.71
C ALA A 32 -8.30 10.62 -14.46
N LEU A 33 -8.17 10.03 -13.25
CA LEU A 33 -8.45 10.71 -11.99
C LEU A 33 -7.51 11.91 -11.77
N ILE A 34 -6.21 11.75 -12.01
CA ILE A 34 -5.23 12.84 -11.85
C ILE A 34 -5.52 13.99 -12.84
N LEU A 35 -5.84 13.69 -14.07
CA LEU A 35 -6.12 14.72 -15.08
C LEU A 35 -7.41 15.49 -14.78
N GLU A 36 -8.44 14.81 -14.29
CA GLU A 36 -9.72 15.43 -13.98
C GLU A 36 -9.68 16.23 -12.66
N PHE A 37 -9.19 15.62 -11.60
CA PHE A 37 -9.29 16.18 -10.24
C PHE A 37 -7.98 16.81 -9.73
N GLY A 38 -6.86 16.62 -10.40
CA GLY A 38 -5.52 16.99 -9.94
C GLY A 38 -4.88 15.91 -9.07
N PHE A 39 -3.61 16.11 -8.75
CA PHE A 39 -2.83 15.22 -7.89
C PHE A 39 -3.11 15.60 -6.42
N LYS A 40 -3.88 14.79 -5.71
CA LYS A 40 -4.38 15.10 -4.36
C LYS A 40 -3.73 14.27 -3.26
N ASP A 41 -3.32 13.03 -3.57
CA ASP A 41 -2.78 12.11 -2.59
C ASP A 41 -1.25 12.05 -2.71
N PRO A 42 -0.48 12.55 -1.72
CA PRO A 42 0.98 12.48 -1.74
C PRO A 42 1.49 11.05 -1.87
N ILE A 43 2.66 10.88 -2.45
CA ILE A 43 3.36 9.60 -2.49
C ILE A 43 4.08 9.39 -1.17
N GLY A 44 3.82 8.28 -0.49
CA GLY A 44 4.53 7.89 0.73
C GLY A 44 5.94 7.40 0.39
N ILE A 45 6.96 7.98 1.02
CA ILE A 45 8.34 7.52 0.91
C ILE A 45 8.93 7.19 2.26
N ASP A 46 9.80 6.18 2.30
CA ASP A 46 10.52 5.78 3.48
C ASP A 46 12.02 5.71 3.17
N PRO A 47 12.86 6.46 3.90
CA PRO A 47 14.30 6.49 3.68
C PRO A 47 15.01 5.18 4.04
N SER A 48 14.39 4.28 4.81
CA SER A 48 14.98 2.97 5.16
C SER A 48 15.03 2.00 3.98
N LEU A 49 14.17 2.18 2.97
CA LEU A 49 14.10 1.32 1.79
C LEU A 49 15.35 1.41 0.91
N ASN A 50 15.53 0.40 0.07
CA ASN A 50 16.62 0.31 -0.90
C ASN A 50 18.02 0.47 -0.24
N LYS A 51 18.21 -0.17 0.92
CA LYS A 51 19.45 -0.12 1.72
C LYS A 51 19.78 1.31 2.17
N GLY A 52 18.78 2.03 2.65
CA GLY A 52 18.93 3.40 3.15
C GLY A 52 19.00 4.48 2.07
N LYS A 53 18.70 4.16 0.82
CA LYS A 53 18.63 5.14 -0.28
C LYS A 53 17.25 5.78 -0.44
N GLY A 54 16.29 5.30 0.33
CA GLY A 54 14.90 5.71 0.24
C GLY A 54 14.12 5.02 -0.87
N GLY A 55 12.81 4.98 -0.72
CA GLY A 55 11.93 4.40 -1.70
C GLY A 55 10.47 4.67 -1.41
N ILE A 56 9.62 4.33 -2.37
CA ILE A 56 8.18 4.48 -2.28
C ILE A 56 7.63 3.31 -1.45
N THR A 57 6.87 3.61 -0.40
CA THR A 57 6.07 2.63 0.34
C THR A 57 4.65 2.54 -0.20
N GLU A 58 4.09 3.67 -0.62
CA GLU A 58 2.74 3.75 -1.19
C GLU A 58 2.67 4.78 -2.31
N GLY A 59 1.80 4.54 -3.30
CA GLY A 59 1.62 5.44 -4.44
C GLY A 59 2.47 5.09 -5.67
N HIS A 60 2.91 3.85 -5.81
CA HIS A 60 3.63 3.38 -7.01
C HIS A 60 2.87 3.67 -8.30
N ASP A 61 1.54 3.41 -8.31
CA ASP A 61 0.70 3.67 -9.46
C ASP A 61 0.56 5.17 -9.77
N ARG A 62 0.47 6.01 -8.72
CA ARG A 62 0.45 7.47 -8.88
C ARG A 62 1.74 7.98 -9.54
N ARG A 63 2.90 7.44 -9.15
CA ARG A 63 4.18 7.74 -9.81
C ARG A 63 4.18 7.28 -11.27
N ALA A 64 3.73 6.05 -11.54
CA ALA A 64 3.65 5.51 -12.90
C ALA A 64 2.74 6.37 -13.79
N ALA A 65 1.58 6.77 -13.27
CA ALA A 65 0.65 7.66 -13.94
C ALA A 65 1.28 9.01 -14.29
N LEU A 66 1.99 9.65 -13.36
CA LEU A 66 2.67 10.93 -13.62
C LEU A 66 3.76 10.79 -14.70
N LEU A 67 4.53 9.70 -14.69
CA LEU A 67 5.53 9.43 -15.73
C LEU A 67 4.86 9.28 -17.11
N GLU A 68 3.75 8.55 -17.17
CA GLU A 68 3.03 8.35 -18.43
C GLU A 68 2.37 9.66 -18.93
N ILE A 69 1.77 10.46 -18.03
CA ILE A 69 1.23 11.79 -18.37
C ILE A 69 2.34 12.69 -18.95
N LYS A 70 3.52 12.71 -18.30
CA LYS A 70 4.69 13.47 -18.78
C LYS A 70 5.17 12.97 -20.14
N LYS A 71 5.25 11.67 -20.34
CA LYS A 71 5.62 11.02 -21.61
C LYS A 71 4.65 11.36 -22.75
N ARG A 72 3.36 11.52 -22.47
CA ARG A 72 2.32 11.97 -23.41
C ARG A 72 2.40 13.47 -23.70
N ASN A 73 3.40 14.20 -23.17
CA ASN A 73 3.57 15.65 -23.31
C ASN A 73 2.37 16.47 -22.82
N ILE A 74 1.64 15.94 -21.84
CA ILE A 74 0.56 16.66 -21.16
C ILE A 74 1.20 17.58 -20.11
N LYS A 75 0.61 18.76 -19.92
CA LYS A 75 1.07 19.73 -18.90
C LYS A 75 0.99 19.13 -17.49
N PRO A 76 1.83 19.62 -16.55
CA PRO A 76 1.76 19.17 -15.16
C PRO A 76 0.33 19.30 -14.62
N PRO A 77 -0.26 18.22 -14.07
CA PRO A 77 -1.56 18.28 -13.43
C PRO A 77 -1.56 19.27 -12.25
N ARG A 78 -2.74 19.76 -11.88
CA ARG A 78 -2.88 20.59 -10.68
C ARG A 78 -2.37 19.81 -9.45
N GLY A 79 -1.56 20.45 -8.59
CA GLY A 79 -0.89 19.82 -7.44
C GLY A 79 0.55 19.38 -7.73
N ILE A 80 0.96 19.36 -9.01
CA ILE A 80 2.34 19.15 -9.42
C ILE A 80 2.98 20.50 -9.76
N LEU A 81 4.13 20.77 -9.16
CA LEU A 81 4.92 21.95 -9.44
C LEU A 81 5.98 21.64 -10.51
N THR A 82 6.64 22.67 -11.00
CA THR A 82 7.75 22.54 -11.95
C THR A 82 8.93 23.37 -11.43
N ASP A 83 10.12 22.78 -11.39
CA ASP A 83 11.32 23.53 -11.03
C ASP A 83 11.85 24.37 -12.22
N LYS A 84 12.94 25.12 -11.98
CA LYS A 84 13.60 25.96 -12.99
C LYS A 84 14.15 25.20 -14.20
N ASP A 85 14.40 23.89 -14.04
CA ASP A 85 14.93 23.00 -15.06
C ASP A 85 13.80 22.30 -15.85
N GLY A 86 12.54 22.57 -15.50
CA GLY A 86 11.35 21.94 -16.12
C GLY A 86 11.01 20.57 -15.56
N GLU A 87 11.68 20.14 -14.46
CA GLU A 87 11.38 18.86 -13.81
C GLU A 87 10.13 18.98 -12.93
N TRP A 88 9.34 17.93 -12.91
CA TRP A 88 8.12 17.89 -12.10
C TRP A 88 8.44 17.62 -10.64
N LEU A 89 7.90 18.46 -9.77
CA LEU A 89 7.99 18.32 -8.32
C LEU A 89 6.67 17.75 -7.79
N VAL A 90 6.77 16.58 -7.17
CA VAL A 90 5.64 15.78 -6.69
C VAL A 90 5.56 15.89 -5.17
N PRO A 91 4.38 16.15 -4.59
CA PRO A 91 4.23 16.12 -3.13
C PRO A 91 4.41 14.69 -2.61
N VAL A 92 5.27 14.55 -1.61
CA VAL A 92 5.57 13.29 -0.92
C VAL A 92 5.28 13.42 0.57
N LEU A 93 4.87 12.33 1.19
CA LEU A 93 4.65 12.21 2.63
C LEU A 93 5.89 11.59 3.27
N ILE A 94 6.44 12.27 4.29
CA ILE A 94 7.62 11.88 5.04
C ILE A 94 7.41 12.04 6.53
N GLY A 95 8.34 11.56 7.37
CA GLY A 95 8.48 11.88 8.79
C GLY A 95 7.94 10.84 9.76
N VAL A 96 7.35 9.74 9.27
CA VAL A 96 7.10 8.52 10.04
C VAL A 96 7.77 7.37 9.30
N GLU A 97 9.00 7.09 9.69
CA GLU A 97 9.88 6.17 8.99
C GLU A 97 9.88 4.83 9.71
N ALA A 98 10.00 3.75 8.96
CA ALA A 98 10.13 2.43 9.54
C ALA A 98 11.49 2.25 10.23
N GLU A 99 11.52 1.47 11.30
CA GLU A 99 12.75 1.19 12.04
C GLU A 99 13.76 0.35 11.23
N SER A 100 13.29 -0.33 10.18
CA SER A 100 14.09 -1.15 9.28
C SER A 100 13.49 -1.27 7.90
N GLU A 101 14.29 -1.68 6.90
CA GLU A 101 13.81 -1.97 5.54
C GLU A 101 12.74 -3.08 5.55
N GLY A 102 12.91 -4.14 6.37
CA GLY A 102 11.91 -5.20 6.55
C GLY A 102 10.57 -4.65 7.03
N LYS A 103 10.57 -3.75 8.03
CA LYS A 103 9.34 -3.11 8.51
C LYS A 103 8.69 -2.21 7.46
N ALA A 104 9.47 -1.50 6.65
CA ALA A 104 8.95 -0.68 5.55
C ALA A 104 8.29 -1.53 4.45
N VAL A 105 8.92 -2.66 4.08
CA VAL A 105 8.35 -3.63 3.12
C VAL A 105 7.08 -4.25 3.69
N LYS A 106 7.11 -4.69 4.94
CA LYS A 106 5.93 -5.23 5.65
C LYS A 106 4.77 -4.24 5.63
N TYR A 107 5.02 -2.97 5.98
CA TYR A 107 4.01 -1.91 5.92
C TYR A 107 3.40 -1.80 4.51
N SER A 108 4.22 -1.77 3.46
CA SER A 108 3.74 -1.66 2.08
C SER A 108 2.80 -2.80 1.68
N ILE A 109 3.11 -4.05 2.09
CA ILE A 109 2.25 -5.21 1.84
C ILE A 109 0.93 -5.08 2.60
N LEU A 110 1.01 -4.83 3.91
CA LEU A 110 -0.17 -4.74 4.79
C LEU A 110 -1.09 -3.58 4.40
N HIS A 111 -0.53 -2.43 4.04
CA HIS A 111 -1.28 -1.29 3.53
C HIS A 111 -2.03 -1.62 2.23
N ASN A 112 -1.37 -2.28 1.28
CA ASN A 112 -2.00 -2.72 0.04
C ASN A 112 -3.13 -3.73 0.31
N HIS A 113 -2.86 -4.72 1.17
CA HIS A 113 -3.86 -5.73 1.56
C HIS A 113 -5.07 -5.09 2.23
N SER A 114 -4.89 -4.23 3.24
CA SER A 114 -6.00 -3.58 3.95
C SER A 114 -6.88 -2.73 3.02
N THR A 115 -6.27 -2.08 2.01
CA THR A 115 -7.00 -1.29 1.01
C THR A 115 -7.87 -2.17 0.11
N ILE A 116 -7.38 -3.38 -0.24
CA ILE A 116 -8.09 -4.34 -1.11
C ILE A 116 -9.16 -5.07 -0.30
N HIS A 117 -8.81 -5.57 0.89
CA HIS A 117 -9.72 -6.30 1.77
C HIS A 117 -10.96 -5.47 2.15
N GLY A 118 -10.78 -4.17 2.36
CA GLY A 118 -11.89 -3.23 2.58
C GLY A 118 -12.92 -3.15 1.43
N ALA A 119 -12.61 -3.70 0.24
CA ALA A 119 -13.54 -3.80 -0.88
C ALA A 119 -14.50 -5.00 -0.77
N GLY A 120 -14.34 -5.87 0.24
CA GLY A 120 -15.22 -7.02 0.47
C GLY A 120 -15.07 -8.14 -0.57
N LEU A 121 -13.89 -8.25 -1.17
CA LEU A 121 -13.55 -9.37 -2.06
C LEU A 121 -13.26 -10.62 -1.22
N ASP A 122 -13.53 -11.81 -1.79
CA ASP A 122 -13.04 -13.03 -1.18
C ASP A 122 -11.51 -13.17 -1.35
N PRO A 123 -10.83 -13.97 -0.50
CA PRO A 123 -9.37 -14.10 -0.53
C PRO A 123 -8.78 -14.54 -1.87
N ILE A 124 -9.52 -15.35 -2.64
CA ILE A 124 -9.05 -15.83 -3.97
C ILE A 124 -9.11 -14.69 -4.99
N ASP A 125 -10.13 -13.84 -4.93
CA ASP A 125 -10.23 -12.68 -5.81
C ASP A 125 -9.22 -11.58 -5.43
N GLU A 126 -8.93 -11.42 -4.14
CA GLU A 126 -7.85 -10.54 -3.66
C GLU A 126 -6.49 -10.96 -4.22
N LEU A 127 -6.20 -12.26 -4.23
CA LEU A 127 -4.96 -12.81 -4.79
C LEU A 127 -4.73 -12.39 -6.25
N LYS A 128 -5.78 -12.31 -7.06
CA LYS A 128 -5.69 -11.91 -8.48
C LYS A 128 -5.15 -10.49 -8.66
N LEU A 129 -5.24 -9.66 -7.62
CA LEU A 129 -4.77 -8.27 -7.62
C LEU A 129 -3.27 -8.13 -7.28
N PHE A 130 -2.61 -9.24 -6.94
CA PHE A 130 -1.18 -9.29 -6.71
C PHE A 130 -0.45 -10.07 -7.80
N ASP A 131 0.82 -9.74 -7.98
CA ASP A 131 1.78 -10.58 -8.66
C ASP A 131 2.27 -11.62 -7.64
N HIS A 132 1.98 -12.89 -7.89
CA HIS A 132 2.19 -13.97 -6.93
C HIS A 132 3.67 -14.22 -6.68
N ASP A 133 4.50 -14.18 -7.73
CA ASP A 133 5.93 -14.43 -7.60
C ASP A 133 6.59 -13.32 -6.78
N LEU A 134 6.24 -12.06 -7.03
CA LEU A 134 6.73 -10.93 -6.25
C LEU A 134 6.21 -10.93 -4.81
N LEU A 135 4.97 -11.39 -4.59
CA LEU A 135 4.43 -11.50 -3.22
C LEU A 135 5.15 -12.58 -2.41
N LEU A 136 5.47 -13.72 -3.03
CA LEU A 136 6.28 -14.77 -2.41
C LEU A 136 7.70 -14.28 -2.12
N GLU A 137 8.37 -13.62 -3.07
CA GLU A 137 9.69 -13.03 -2.85
C GLU A 137 9.70 -12.06 -1.67
N GLN A 138 8.67 -11.23 -1.55
CA GLN A 138 8.51 -10.33 -0.41
C GLN A 138 8.32 -11.08 0.91
N ALA A 139 7.53 -12.16 0.92
CA ALA A 139 7.29 -12.97 2.10
C ALA A 139 8.56 -13.68 2.57
N GLU A 140 9.31 -14.29 1.65
CA GLU A 140 10.61 -14.92 1.94
C GLU A 140 11.63 -13.92 2.47
N TYR A 141 11.68 -12.73 1.88
CA TYR A 141 12.53 -11.65 2.39
C TYR A 141 12.17 -11.28 3.83
N LEU A 142 10.89 -11.10 4.15
CA LEU A 142 10.43 -10.76 5.49
C LEU A 142 10.75 -11.86 6.51
N ASP A 143 10.59 -13.13 6.13
CA ASP A 143 10.96 -14.26 6.99
C ASP A 143 12.46 -14.25 7.29
N SER A 144 13.30 -13.95 6.30
CA SER A 144 14.76 -13.83 6.49
C SER A 144 15.16 -12.69 7.41
N GLU A 145 14.36 -11.61 7.48
CA GLU A 145 14.55 -10.46 8.39
C GLU A 145 13.92 -10.69 9.79
N GLY A 146 13.28 -11.85 10.01
CA GLY A 146 12.57 -12.16 11.25
C GLY A 146 11.24 -11.39 11.42
N GLU A 147 10.75 -10.79 10.36
CA GLU A 147 9.45 -10.12 10.32
C GLU A 147 8.39 -11.10 9.84
N ASN A 148 7.25 -11.19 10.53
CA ASN A 148 6.14 -12.00 10.06
C ASN A 148 4.94 -11.12 9.65
N LEU A 149 4.13 -11.64 8.73
CA LEU A 149 2.90 -11.00 8.28
C LEU A 149 1.69 -11.29 9.19
N GLY A 150 1.92 -11.98 10.31
CA GLY A 150 0.92 -12.60 11.18
C GLY A 150 -0.14 -11.71 11.83
N ALA A 151 -0.17 -10.43 11.53
CA ALA A 151 -1.21 -9.52 12.04
C ALA A 151 -2.49 -9.54 11.18
N ILE A 152 -2.47 -10.16 10.00
CA ILE A 152 -3.60 -10.25 9.08
C ILE A 152 -3.77 -11.72 8.70
N GLY A 153 -4.72 -12.39 9.36
CA GLY A 153 -4.96 -13.84 9.21
C GLY A 153 -5.12 -14.30 7.78
N ASP A 154 -5.80 -13.51 6.96
CA ASP A 154 -6.08 -13.85 5.56
C ASP A 154 -4.83 -13.83 4.68
N LEU A 155 -3.84 -12.98 4.97
CA LEU A 155 -2.60 -12.95 4.20
C LEU A 155 -1.75 -14.20 4.41
N ASN A 156 -1.74 -14.78 5.62
CA ASN A 156 -1.09 -16.07 5.87
C ASN A 156 -1.80 -17.21 5.13
N LEU A 157 -3.13 -17.18 5.05
CA LEU A 157 -3.91 -18.12 4.26
C LEU A 157 -3.59 -17.98 2.77
N ILE A 158 -3.50 -16.76 2.29
CA ILE A 158 -3.11 -16.42 0.91
C ILE A 158 -1.72 -17.00 0.59
N LEU A 159 -0.72 -16.76 1.44
CA LEU A 159 0.63 -17.27 1.25
C LEU A 159 0.68 -18.80 1.35
N ALA A 160 -0.08 -19.40 2.27
CA ALA A 160 -0.22 -20.87 2.36
C ALA A 160 -0.82 -21.46 1.07
N THR A 161 -1.82 -20.80 0.49
CA THR A 161 -2.45 -21.24 -0.77
C THR A 161 -1.48 -21.15 -1.95
N LEU A 162 -0.60 -20.14 -1.98
CA LEU A 162 0.43 -20.00 -3.01
C LEU A 162 1.53 -21.08 -2.88
N ASN A 163 1.91 -21.46 -1.66
CA ASN A 163 2.91 -22.49 -1.40
C ASN A 163 2.41 -23.93 -1.64
N VAL A 164 1.09 -24.17 -1.67
CA VAL A 164 0.49 -25.51 -1.88
C VAL A 164 0.58 -25.98 -3.35
N GLY A 165 1.03 -25.11 -4.27
CA GLY A 165 1.24 -25.52 -5.68
C GLY A 165 2.30 -26.61 -5.89
N ASP A 166 3.12 -26.97 -4.88
CA ASP A 166 4.26 -27.90 -5.04
C ASP A 166 4.32 -29.06 -4.01
N SER A 167 3.31 -29.25 -3.16
CA SER A 167 3.27 -30.42 -2.27
C SER A 167 1.86 -31.00 -2.14
N ASN A 168 1.68 -32.18 -2.73
CA ASN A 168 0.57 -33.09 -2.40
C ASN A 168 0.59 -33.41 -0.89
N ASP A 169 -0.61 -33.37 -0.30
CA ASP A 169 -1.05 -34.14 0.86
C ASP A 169 -0.66 -33.64 2.24
N SER A 170 -1.64 -33.01 2.89
CA SER A 170 -2.15 -33.44 4.21
C SER A 170 -3.36 -32.57 4.60
N GLY A 171 -4.51 -33.22 4.72
CA GLY A 171 -5.74 -32.59 5.18
C GLY A 171 -5.64 -32.24 6.66
N ASP A 172 -5.43 -30.97 6.93
CA ASP A 172 -5.74 -30.39 8.22
C ASP A 172 -7.01 -29.54 8.09
N GLU A 173 -8.01 -29.90 8.88
CA GLU A 173 -9.29 -29.18 8.96
C GLU A 173 -9.02 -27.74 9.36
N ILE A 174 -9.47 -26.80 8.52
CA ILE A 174 -9.45 -25.37 8.79
C ILE A 174 -10.37 -25.14 10.00
N PRO A 175 -9.90 -24.54 11.10
CA PRO A 175 -10.79 -24.15 12.19
C PRO A 175 -11.79 -23.11 11.66
N ASP A 176 -13.08 -23.41 11.75
CA ASP A 176 -14.17 -22.47 11.48
C ASP A 176 -14.22 -21.45 12.63
N ASP A 177 -13.42 -20.39 12.54
CA ASP A 177 -13.42 -19.28 13.52
C ASP A 177 -14.33 -18.15 13.06
N ASN A 178 -15.50 -18.52 12.56
CA ASN A 178 -16.59 -17.60 12.29
C ASN A 178 -17.26 -17.26 13.64
N GLN A 179 -16.53 -16.55 14.51
CA GLN A 179 -17.15 -15.93 15.67
C GLN A 179 -18.07 -14.82 15.16
N ASN A 180 -19.37 -15.12 15.07
CA ASN A 180 -20.41 -14.11 14.97
C ASN A 180 -20.17 -13.08 16.08
N ILE A 181 -19.74 -11.89 15.69
CA ILE A 181 -19.71 -10.74 16.60
C ILE A 181 -21.17 -10.43 16.91
N ASP A 182 -21.59 -10.81 18.12
CA ASP A 182 -22.91 -10.52 18.60
C ASP A 182 -23.08 -8.99 18.67
N GLU A 183 -24.05 -8.44 17.95
CA GLU A 183 -24.34 -6.99 17.97
C GLU A 183 -24.57 -6.47 19.40
N GLU A 184 -24.97 -7.33 20.33
CA GLU A 184 -25.14 -7.01 21.76
C GLU A 184 -23.79 -6.78 22.49
N SER A 185 -22.65 -7.20 21.91
CA SER A 185 -21.31 -6.99 22.49
C SER A 185 -20.67 -5.65 22.10
N LEU A 186 -21.25 -4.95 21.14
CA LEU A 186 -20.85 -3.59 20.77
C LEU A 186 -21.38 -2.64 21.84
N GLY A 187 -20.51 -2.25 22.79
CA GLY A 187 -20.85 -1.34 23.87
C GLY A 187 -21.50 -0.05 23.36
N GLU A 188 -22.33 0.58 24.21
CA GLU A 188 -23.01 1.85 23.89
C GLU A 188 -22.03 2.88 23.35
N THR A 189 -22.31 3.42 22.16
CA THR A 189 -21.55 4.50 21.54
C THR A 189 -21.59 5.74 22.43
N LYS A 190 -20.42 6.17 22.94
CA LYS A 190 -20.30 7.24 23.94
C LYS A 190 -20.12 8.64 23.36
N HIS A 191 -19.91 8.72 22.06
CA HIS A 191 -19.63 9.99 21.39
C HIS A 191 -20.68 10.26 20.30
N GLU A 192 -21.15 11.49 20.25
CA GLU A 192 -22.10 11.98 19.24
C GLU A 192 -21.53 13.25 18.58
N CYS A 193 -21.53 13.27 17.25
CA CYS A 193 -21.12 14.45 16.50
C CYS A 193 -22.12 15.60 16.74
N PRO A 194 -21.69 16.74 17.29
CA PRO A 194 -22.61 17.84 17.60
C PRO A 194 -23.20 18.52 16.36
N ASN A 195 -22.66 18.22 15.17
CA ASN A 195 -23.07 18.85 13.92
C ASN A 195 -24.07 18.00 13.10
N CYS A 196 -23.96 16.67 13.13
CA CYS A 196 -24.80 15.77 12.32
C CYS A 196 -25.49 14.65 13.13
N GLY A 197 -25.23 14.53 14.43
CA GLY A 197 -25.81 13.50 15.30
C GLY A 197 -25.25 12.09 15.10
N PHE A 198 -24.20 11.89 14.29
CA PHE A 198 -23.58 10.58 14.14
C PHE A 198 -22.94 10.12 15.44
N LYS A 199 -23.17 8.86 15.82
CA LYS A 199 -22.66 8.25 17.06
C LYS A 199 -21.55 7.26 16.75
N TRP A 200 -20.44 7.31 17.54
CA TRP A 200 -19.27 6.42 17.42
C TRP A 200 -18.65 6.06 18.77
#